data_ef4acef30207627db284775129f8548c
#
_entry.id   ef4acef30207627db284775129f8548c
#
_cell.length_a   1.000
_cell.length_b   1.000
_cell.length_c   1.000
_cell.angle_alpha   90.00
_cell.angle_beta   90.00
_cell.angle_gamma   90.00
#
_symmetry.space_group_name_H-M   'P 1'
#
loop_
_entity.id
_entity.type
_entity.pdbx_description
1 polymer ?
#
loop_
_entity_poly.entity_id
_entity_poly.type
_entity_poly.pdbx_seq_one_letter_code
_entity_poly.pdbx_strand_id
1 'polypeptide(L)'
;MKSILKRNRVLAVIALIGLLASLVPLISRVQAEKSNKYYDIVLDYNSMRSMARQSSQSEDEWIDLFKSLGVDKVALSEASALNLHDNAAIPVYAMTVKKAAESYGWEDQYPAEVAQWLRESTDVSDAIIWTETAASYEWILNAFEARFEDFEAKTYLEGEHGFIFIQQQKNGMKGEKLLDLRLGIWPDTVELFERHGYQIIPRSVTEKNMNGTKFAKAYIEELKHFNAPYFMNNGDELVGYEDDESLELLTQYLNESGASVAMMEQNDQSQNLVWPGVEELLDNTGYRGVRVFNEWAYIQNRYQYCGYEGPEEITNTFFRAIAERNCKIIFLKMILEPDTD
;
A
#
# COMPACT_ATOMS: atom_id res chain seq x y z
N MET A 1 42.15 23.62 48.18
CA MET A 1 42.49 24.01 46.79
C MET A 1 42.99 22.83 45.94
N LYS A 2 44.01 22.06 46.33
CA LYS A 2 44.53 20.91 45.54
C LYS A 2 43.49 19.79 45.25
N SER A 3 42.54 19.56 46.14
CA SER A 3 41.51 18.49 45.95
C SER A 3 40.43 18.92 44.92
N ILE A 4 40.04 20.18 44.88
CA ILE A 4 39.08 20.76 43.92
C ILE A 4 39.68 20.75 42.51
N LEU A 5 40.96 21.15 42.38
CA LEU A 5 41.68 21.09 41.11
C LEU A 5 41.83 19.65 40.56
N LYS A 6 42.05 18.65 41.47
CA LYS A 6 42.13 17.25 41.06
C LYS A 6 40.77 16.71 40.62
N ARG A 7 39.67 17.07 41.31
CA ARG A 7 38.29 16.73 40.96
C ARG A 7 37.89 17.34 39.60
N ASN A 8 38.23 18.58 39.36
CA ASN A 8 37.93 19.24 38.10
C ASN A 8 38.71 18.62 36.91
N ARG A 9 39.92 18.12 37.14
CA ARG A 9 40.68 17.39 36.10
C ARG A 9 40.03 16.03 35.79
N VAL A 10 39.55 15.31 36.78
CA VAL A 10 38.86 14.03 36.60
C VAL A 10 37.55 14.25 35.84
N LEU A 11 36.77 15.28 36.19
CA LEU A 11 35.55 15.63 35.47
C LEU A 11 35.85 16.04 34.02
N ALA A 12 36.91 16.82 33.77
CA ALA A 12 37.32 17.17 32.44
C ALA A 12 37.72 15.95 31.57
N VAL A 13 38.40 14.98 32.17
CA VAL A 13 38.78 13.74 31.49
C VAL A 13 37.54 12.90 31.19
N ILE A 14 36.59 12.79 32.10
CA ILE A 14 35.32 12.06 31.89
C ILE A 14 34.52 12.75 30.77
N ALA A 15 34.41 14.08 30.79
CA ALA A 15 33.74 14.84 29.75
C ALA A 15 34.42 14.65 28.39
N LEU A 16 35.74 14.65 28.33
CA LEU A 16 36.50 14.40 27.12
C LEU A 16 36.27 12.99 26.54
N ILE A 17 36.28 11.99 27.42
CA ILE A 17 35.99 10.59 27.05
C ILE A 17 34.55 10.50 26.48
N GLY A 18 33.57 11.12 27.15
CA GLY A 18 32.19 11.17 26.67
C GLY A 18 32.06 11.84 25.31
N LEU A 19 32.79 12.96 25.14
CA LEU A 19 32.82 13.66 23.84
C LEU A 19 33.46 12.81 22.73
N LEU A 20 34.57 12.16 23.02
CA LEU A 20 35.24 11.27 22.05
C LEU A 20 34.38 10.04 21.72
N ALA A 21 33.72 9.48 22.72
CA ALA A 21 32.78 8.36 22.49
C ALA A 21 31.57 8.75 21.65
N SER A 22 31.08 9.99 21.79
CA SER A 22 29.98 10.51 20.97
C SER A 22 30.36 10.83 19.52
N LEU A 23 31.66 11.01 19.24
CA LEU A 23 32.13 11.23 17.87
C LEU A 23 32.00 9.99 16.99
N VAL A 24 32.10 8.80 17.56
CA VAL A 24 32.02 7.53 16.79
C VAL A 24 30.66 7.40 16.11
N PRO A 25 29.51 7.45 16.80
CA PRO A 25 28.20 7.39 16.15
C PRO A 25 27.97 8.62 15.24
N LEU A 26 28.49 9.80 15.57
CA LEU A 26 28.34 10.98 14.74
C LEU A 26 29.07 10.83 13.40
N ILE A 27 30.31 10.32 13.41
CA ILE A 27 31.08 10.08 12.19
C ILE A 27 30.42 9.02 11.34
N SER A 28 29.96 7.92 11.96
CA SER A 28 29.24 6.85 11.29
C SER A 28 27.97 7.37 10.62
N ARG A 29 27.21 8.21 11.33
CA ARG A 29 26.01 8.84 10.81
C ARG A 29 26.33 9.77 9.62
N VAL A 30 27.32 10.65 9.75
CA VAL A 30 27.73 11.56 8.65
C VAL A 30 28.23 10.79 7.43
N GLN A 31 28.93 9.67 7.64
CA GLN A 31 29.35 8.80 6.52
C GLN A 31 28.15 8.14 5.83
N ALA A 32 27.21 7.61 6.60
CA ALA A 32 25.99 7.03 6.07
C ALA A 32 25.14 8.06 5.29
N GLU A 33 24.97 9.25 5.83
CA GLU A 33 24.26 10.36 5.17
C GLU A 33 24.96 10.82 3.89
N LYS A 34 26.30 10.88 3.88
CA LYS A 34 27.07 11.25 2.68
C LYS A 34 27.06 10.19 1.60
N SER A 35 27.06 8.92 1.97
CA SER A 35 27.02 7.81 1.01
C SER A 35 25.63 7.61 0.41
N ASN A 36 24.58 8.06 1.10
CA ASN A 36 23.20 7.84 0.73
C ASN A 36 22.53 9.16 0.29
N LYS A 37 22.96 9.70 -0.86
CA LYS A 37 22.45 10.95 -1.42
C LYS A 37 21.23 10.79 -2.33
N TYR A 38 20.88 9.54 -2.64
CA TYR A 38 19.77 9.26 -3.53
C TYR A 38 18.45 9.29 -2.76
N TYR A 39 17.42 9.76 -3.42
CA TYR A 39 16.03 9.65 -3.00
C TYR A 39 15.19 9.26 -4.20
N ASP A 40 14.08 8.61 -3.95
CA ASP A 40 13.11 8.23 -4.95
C ASP A 40 11.83 9.04 -4.79
N ILE A 41 11.23 9.39 -5.92
CA ILE A 41 9.85 9.89 -5.95
C ILE A 41 8.98 8.74 -6.40
N VAL A 42 8.03 8.36 -5.55
CA VAL A 42 7.09 7.27 -5.81
C VAL A 42 5.69 7.88 -5.97
N LEU A 43 5.15 7.78 -7.16
CA LEU A 43 3.83 8.30 -7.50
C LEU A 43 2.74 7.46 -6.81
N ASP A 44 1.79 8.10 -6.13
CA ASP A 44 0.56 7.44 -5.67
C ASP A 44 -0.45 7.37 -6.82
N TYR A 45 -0.60 6.19 -7.41
CA TYR A 45 -1.52 6.01 -8.53
C TYR A 45 -2.96 6.39 -8.21
N ASN A 46 -3.45 6.03 -7.02
CA ASN A 46 -4.83 6.31 -6.64
C ASN A 46 -5.14 7.82 -6.62
N SER A 47 -4.22 8.62 -6.10
CA SER A 47 -4.38 10.08 -6.10
C SER A 47 -4.23 10.69 -7.49
N MET A 48 -3.28 10.21 -8.31
CA MET A 48 -3.12 10.64 -9.70
C MET A 48 -4.38 10.32 -10.52
N ARG A 49 -4.91 9.11 -10.38
CA ARG A 49 -6.14 8.69 -11.06
C ARG A 49 -7.35 9.55 -10.66
N SER A 50 -7.46 9.90 -9.37
CA SER A 50 -8.50 10.82 -8.91
C SER A 50 -8.36 12.19 -9.56
N MET A 51 -7.14 12.71 -9.72
CA MET A 51 -6.86 13.94 -10.41
C MET A 51 -7.20 13.84 -11.90
N ALA A 52 -6.80 12.76 -12.58
CA ALA A 52 -7.11 12.55 -13.99
C ALA A 52 -8.61 12.58 -14.25
N ARG A 53 -9.41 11.94 -13.40
CA ARG A 53 -10.89 11.94 -13.50
C ARG A 53 -11.52 13.32 -13.29
N GLN A 54 -10.87 14.24 -12.59
CA GLN A 54 -11.33 15.60 -12.36
C GLN A 54 -10.75 16.60 -13.36
N SER A 55 -9.83 16.16 -14.20
CA SER A 55 -9.19 16.98 -15.23
C SER A 55 -9.70 16.65 -16.62
N SER A 56 -9.30 17.44 -17.61
CA SER A 56 -9.53 17.15 -19.02
C SER A 56 -8.48 16.23 -19.64
N GLN A 57 -7.45 15.85 -18.87
CA GLN A 57 -6.35 15.01 -19.31
C GLN A 57 -6.61 13.55 -18.97
N SER A 58 -6.21 12.65 -19.86
CA SER A 58 -6.29 11.20 -19.65
C SER A 58 -5.26 10.71 -18.62
N GLU A 59 -5.44 9.50 -18.11
CA GLU A 59 -4.45 8.86 -17.24
C GLU A 59 -3.09 8.72 -17.95
N ASP A 60 -3.07 8.35 -19.22
CA ASP A 60 -1.84 8.24 -20.02
C ASP A 60 -1.08 9.57 -20.10
N GLU A 61 -1.77 10.68 -20.33
CA GLU A 61 -1.16 12.02 -20.39
C GLU A 61 -0.54 12.43 -19.06
N TRP A 62 -1.19 12.10 -17.93
CA TRP A 62 -0.65 12.34 -16.60
C TRP A 62 0.57 11.47 -16.32
N ILE A 63 0.54 10.19 -16.69
CA ILE A 63 1.65 9.25 -16.54
C ILE A 63 2.86 9.74 -17.33
N ASP A 64 2.68 10.13 -18.59
CA ASP A 64 3.73 10.68 -19.45
C ASP A 64 4.30 11.99 -18.89
N LEU A 65 3.46 12.87 -18.36
CA LEU A 65 3.90 14.10 -17.71
C LEU A 65 4.85 13.79 -16.54
N PHE A 66 4.43 12.94 -15.60
CA PHE A 66 5.29 12.59 -14.46
C PHE A 66 6.57 11.88 -14.89
N LYS A 67 6.48 11.00 -15.89
CA LYS A 67 7.66 10.36 -16.47
C LYS A 67 8.66 11.37 -17.04
N SER A 68 8.15 12.38 -17.77
CA SER A 68 8.97 13.44 -18.33
C SER A 68 9.66 14.31 -17.27
N LEU A 69 9.07 14.40 -16.08
CA LEU A 69 9.62 15.10 -14.91
C LEU A 69 10.61 14.23 -14.09
N GLY A 70 10.86 12.98 -14.52
CA GLY A 70 11.83 12.09 -13.89
C GLY A 70 11.25 11.20 -12.79
N VAL A 71 9.91 11.11 -12.68
CA VAL A 71 9.27 10.13 -11.79
C VAL A 71 9.22 8.80 -12.50
N ASP A 72 9.92 7.81 -11.98
CA ASP A 72 10.07 6.48 -12.61
C ASP A 72 9.51 5.33 -11.77
N LYS A 73 8.94 5.63 -10.60
CA LYS A 73 8.35 4.66 -9.69
C LYS A 73 6.91 4.99 -9.37
N VAL A 74 6.08 3.96 -9.26
CA VAL A 74 4.67 4.08 -8.91
C VAL A 74 4.29 3.08 -7.84
N ALA A 75 3.52 3.52 -6.86
CA ALA A 75 2.92 2.62 -5.87
C ALA A 75 1.51 2.24 -6.33
N LEU A 76 1.29 0.95 -6.48
CA LEU A 76 0.01 0.36 -6.84
C LEU A 76 -0.57 -0.37 -5.64
N SER A 77 -1.76 0.01 -5.21
CA SER A 77 -2.50 -0.69 -4.17
C SER A 77 -3.18 -1.92 -4.74
N GLU A 78 -3.25 -2.98 -3.93
CA GLU A 78 -3.99 -4.17 -4.28
C GLU A 78 -5.47 -3.84 -4.49
N ALA A 79 -6.06 -4.45 -5.50
CA ALA A 79 -7.49 -4.32 -5.81
C ALA A 79 -8.32 -5.28 -4.96
N SER A 80 -9.58 -4.94 -4.76
CA SER A 80 -10.63 -5.85 -4.28
C SER A 80 -11.76 -5.91 -5.30
N ALA A 81 -12.63 -6.90 -5.21
CA ALA A 81 -13.79 -6.99 -6.10
C ALA A 81 -14.65 -5.73 -6.01
N LEU A 82 -14.75 -5.14 -4.81
CA LEU A 82 -15.48 -3.88 -4.60
C LEU A 82 -14.79 -2.69 -5.28
N ASN A 83 -13.47 -2.58 -5.18
CA ASN A 83 -12.73 -1.52 -5.87
C ASN A 83 -12.81 -1.64 -7.40
N LEU A 84 -12.84 -2.88 -7.92
CA LEU A 84 -13.03 -3.12 -9.35
C LEU A 84 -14.45 -2.73 -9.78
N HIS A 85 -15.47 -3.06 -8.99
CA HIS A 85 -16.86 -2.66 -9.22
C HIS A 85 -17.04 -1.13 -9.28
N ASP A 86 -16.39 -0.40 -8.37
CA ASP A 86 -16.47 1.06 -8.31
C ASP A 86 -15.77 1.75 -9.50
N ASN A 87 -15.04 0.97 -10.30
CA ASN A 87 -14.41 1.46 -11.52
C ASN A 87 -15.24 1.13 -12.76
N ALA A 88 -16.03 2.09 -13.22
CA ALA A 88 -16.89 1.91 -14.37
C ALA A 88 -16.18 1.47 -15.68
N ALA A 89 -14.87 1.59 -15.77
CA ALA A 89 -14.09 1.12 -16.91
C ALA A 89 -13.76 -0.39 -16.83
N ILE A 90 -13.94 -1.01 -15.66
CA ILE A 90 -13.66 -2.43 -15.46
C ILE A 90 -15.00 -3.18 -15.38
N PRO A 91 -15.25 -4.13 -16.29
CA PRO A 91 -16.52 -4.85 -16.34
C PRO A 91 -16.58 -5.96 -15.27
N VAL A 92 -16.47 -5.56 -14.00
CA VAL A 92 -16.60 -6.39 -12.81
C VAL A 92 -17.68 -5.80 -11.92
N TYR A 93 -18.63 -6.63 -11.52
CA TYR A 93 -19.73 -6.24 -10.65
C TYR A 93 -19.66 -7.07 -9.36
N ALA A 94 -19.71 -6.41 -8.23
CA ALA A 94 -19.59 -7.04 -6.92
C ALA A 94 -20.64 -6.48 -5.97
N MET A 95 -21.47 -7.34 -5.39
CA MET A 95 -22.55 -6.92 -4.51
C MET A 95 -22.97 -8.03 -3.54
N THR A 96 -23.65 -7.65 -2.49
CA THR A 96 -24.32 -8.64 -1.62
C THR A 96 -25.59 -9.18 -2.29
N VAL A 97 -26.02 -10.37 -1.89
CA VAL A 97 -27.29 -10.97 -2.35
C VAL A 97 -28.46 -10.02 -2.10
N LYS A 98 -28.44 -9.29 -0.99
CA LYS A 98 -29.44 -8.27 -0.71
C LYS A 98 -29.53 -7.24 -1.83
N LYS A 99 -28.40 -6.64 -2.23
CA LYS A 99 -28.37 -5.65 -3.33
C LYS A 99 -28.77 -6.26 -4.67
N ALA A 100 -28.34 -7.49 -4.94
CA ALA A 100 -28.73 -8.19 -6.17
C ALA A 100 -30.24 -8.41 -6.26
N ALA A 101 -30.88 -8.78 -5.15
CA ALA A 101 -32.32 -9.04 -5.08
C ALA A 101 -33.19 -7.77 -5.04
N GLU A 102 -32.62 -6.59 -4.81
CA GLU A 102 -33.35 -5.31 -4.86
C GLU A 102 -33.65 -4.85 -6.30
N SER A 103 -32.95 -5.38 -7.30
CA SER A 103 -33.16 -5.02 -8.70
C SER A 103 -34.45 -5.68 -9.23
N TYR A 104 -35.33 -4.88 -9.86
CA TYR A 104 -36.53 -5.42 -10.49
C TYR A 104 -36.19 -6.40 -11.61
N GLY A 105 -36.79 -7.61 -11.59
CA GLY A 105 -36.51 -8.63 -12.59
C GLY A 105 -35.12 -9.25 -12.50
N TRP A 106 -34.49 -9.20 -11.34
CA TRP A 106 -33.14 -9.72 -11.11
C TRP A 106 -32.99 -11.19 -11.52
N GLU A 107 -34.01 -12.00 -11.36
CA GLU A 107 -34.00 -13.44 -11.71
C GLU A 107 -33.69 -13.66 -13.20
N ASP A 108 -34.15 -12.77 -14.08
CA ASP A 108 -33.93 -12.84 -15.52
C ASP A 108 -32.56 -12.28 -15.96
N GLN A 109 -31.83 -11.64 -15.03
CA GLN A 109 -30.51 -11.05 -15.32
C GLN A 109 -29.36 -12.06 -15.11
N TYR A 110 -29.65 -13.19 -14.46
CA TYR A 110 -28.65 -14.19 -14.16
C TYR A 110 -28.96 -15.52 -14.84
N PRO A 111 -27.95 -16.34 -15.18
CA PRO A 111 -28.16 -17.73 -15.60
C PRO A 111 -29.00 -18.48 -14.55
N ALA A 112 -29.80 -19.44 -15.00
CA ALA A 112 -30.76 -20.16 -14.14
C ALA A 112 -30.12 -20.79 -12.89
N GLU A 113 -28.90 -21.32 -13.05
CA GLU A 113 -28.11 -21.87 -11.94
C GLU A 113 -27.71 -20.81 -10.92
N VAL A 114 -27.19 -19.65 -11.38
CA VAL A 114 -26.83 -18.53 -10.52
C VAL A 114 -28.06 -17.95 -9.82
N ALA A 115 -29.15 -17.75 -10.55
CA ALA A 115 -30.44 -17.33 -9.97
C ALA A 115 -30.94 -18.28 -8.89
N GLN A 116 -30.70 -19.60 -9.07
CA GLN A 116 -31.00 -20.59 -8.04
C GLN A 116 -30.13 -20.38 -6.78
N TRP A 117 -28.83 -20.13 -6.91
CA TRP A 117 -27.96 -19.86 -5.75
C TRP A 117 -28.44 -18.65 -4.95
N LEU A 118 -28.83 -17.58 -5.64
CA LEU A 118 -29.34 -16.36 -5.00
C LEU A 118 -30.66 -16.63 -4.26
N ARG A 119 -31.56 -17.45 -4.81
CA ARG A 119 -32.82 -17.84 -4.15
C ARG A 119 -32.59 -18.74 -2.94
N GLU A 120 -31.63 -19.66 -3.03
CA GLU A 120 -31.30 -20.61 -1.96
C GLU A 120 -30.43 -19.98 -0.84
N SER A 121 -29.87 -18.78 -1.09
CA SER A 121 -29.09 -18.08 -0.08
C SER A 121 -29.95 -17.79 1.15
N THR A 122 -29.51 -18.26 2.29
CA THR A 122 -30.15 -18.02 3.59
C THR A 122 -29.65 -16.78 4.30
N ASP A 123 -28.51 -16.22 3.86
CA ASP A 123 -27.92 -15.01 4.40
C ASP A 123 -27.89 -13.91 3.33
N VAL A 124 -28.63 -12.85 3.54
CA VAL A 124 -28.69 -11.68 2.65
C VAL A 124 -27.33 -10.97 2.50
N SER A 125 -26.37 -11.30 3.34
CA SER A 125 -25.00 -10.82 3.29
C SER A 125 -24.06 -11.69 2.45
N ASP A 126 -24.51 -12.85 1.94
CA ASP A 126 -23.74 -13.59 0.93
C ASP A 126 -23.39 -12.65 -0.23
N ALA A 127 -22.29 -12.93 -0.89
CA ALA A 127 -21.74 -12.06 -1.92
C ALA A 127 -21.75 -12.72 -3.29
N ILE A 128 -21.98 -11.93 -4.32
CA ILE A 128 -21.85 -12.35 -5.71
C ILE A 128 -20.91 -11.38 -6.46
N ILE A 129 -20.02 -11.97 -7.25
CA ILE A 129 -19.17 -11.25 -8.19
C ILE A 129 -19.55 -11.74 -9.58
N TRP A 130 -19.76 -10.81 -10.50
CA TRP A 130 -20.03 -11.08 -11.90
C TRP A 130 -19.01 -10.35 -12.77
N THR A 131 -18.48 -11.02 -13.80
CA THR A 131 -17.51 -10.50 -14.74
C THR A 131 -18.02 -10.67 -16.18
N GLU A 132 -17.71 -9.72 -17.04
CA GLU A 132 -18.04 -9.78 -18.46
C GLU A 132 -16.93 -10.41 -19.33
N THR A 133 -15.79 -10.76 -18.71
CA THR A 133 -14.70 -11.44 -19.40
C THR A 133 -14.23 -12.66 -18.61
N ALA A 134 -13.92 -13.74 -19.32
CA ALA A 134 -13.35 -14.95 -18.71
C ALA A 134 -12.01 -14.66 -18.03
N ALA A 135 -11.19 -13.74 -18.58
CA ALA A 135 -9.92 -13.35 -18.00
C ALA A 135 -10.09 -12.70 -16.62
N SER A 136 -11.05 -11.79 -16.46
CA SER A 136 -11.38 -11.17 -15.16
C SER A 136 -11.88 -12.19 -14.16
N TYR A 137 -12.74 -13.11 -14.61
CA TYR A 137 -13.24 -14.21 -13.78
C TYR A 137 -12.10 -15.09 -13.27
N GLU A 138 -11.24 -15.57 -14.15
CA GLU A 138 -10.10 -16.42 -13.79
C GLU A 138 -9.14 -15.71 -12.85
N TRP A 139 -8.82 -14.44 -13.12
CA TRP A 139 -7.94 -13.66 -12.27
C TRP A 139 -8.49 -13.53 -10.84
N ILE A 140 -9.79 -13.18 -10.70
CA ILE A 140 -10.43 -13.01 -9.39
C ILE A 140 -10.47 -14.34 -8.64
N LEU A 141 -10.87 -15.42 -9.30
CA LEU A 141 -10.97 -16.75 -8.68
C LEU A 141 -9.59 -17.24 -8.23
N ASN A 142 -8.59 -17.18 -9.10
CA ASN A 142 -7.22 -17.57 -8.77
C ASN A 142 -6.64 -16.73 -7.62
N ALA A 143 -6.94 -15.44 -7.57
CA ALA A 143 -6.50 -14.56 -6.51
C ALA A 143 -7.11 -14.96 -5.14
N PHE A 144 -8.39 -15.29 -5.10
CA PHE A 144 -9.02 -15.81 -3.88
C PHE A 144 -8.38 -17.13 -3.44
N GLU A 145 -8.20 -18.07 -4.35
CA GLU A 145 -7.60 -19.38 -4.05
C GLU A 145 -6.14 -19.28 -3.60
N ALA A 146 -5.37 -18.37 -4.18
CA ALA A 146 -3.97 -18.18 -3.86
C ALA A 146 -3.74 -17.46 -2.53
N ARG A 147 -4.67 -16.62 -2.08
CA ARG A 147 -4.49 -15.72 -0.95
C ARG A 147 -5.21 -16.13 0.31
N PHE A 148 -6.30 -16.86 0.20
CA PHE A 148 -7.14 -17.16 1.36
C PHE A 148 -7.18 -18.65 1.66
N GLU A 149 -6.95 -18.98 2.94
CA GLU A 149 -7.05 -20.34 3.42
C GLU A 149 -8.52 -20.79 3.38
N ASP A 150 -8.72 -22.06 3.00
CA ASP A 150 -10.06 -22.66 2.98
C ASP A 150 -11.15 -21.85 2.25
N PHE A 151 -10.77 -21.10 1.21
CA PHE A 151 -11.74 -20.34 0.41
C PHE A 151 -12.72 -21.28 -0.29
N GLU A 152 -14.01 -21.05 -0.09
CA GLU A 152 -15.09 -21.81 -0.70
C GLU A 152 -16.05 -20.87 -1.44
N ALA A 153 -16.32 -21.18 -2.70
CA ALA A 153 -17.27 -20.44 -3.54
C ALA A 153 -17.97 -21.39 -4.51
N LYS A 154 -19.20 -21.05 -4.92
CA LYS A 154 -19.82 -21.63 -6.10
C LYS A 154 -19.43 -20.79 -7.31
N THR A 155 -19.09 -21.45 -8.40
CA THR A 155 -18.58 -20.78 -9.61
C THR A 155 -19.34 -21.22 -10.83
N TYR A 156 -19.57 -20.28 -11.76
CA TYR A 156 -20.22 -20.54 -13.04
C TYR A 156 -19.57 -19.69 -14.12
N LEU A 157 -19.28 -20.30 -15.26
CA LEU A 157 -18.69 -19.62 -16.43
C LEU A 157 -19.45 -20.05 -17.67
N GLU A 158 -20.00 -19.09 -18.41
CA GLU A 158 -20.65 -19.30 -19.70
C GLU A 158 -20.10 -18.30 -20.74
N GLY A 159 -19.32 -18.82 -21.68
CA GLY A 159 -18.60 -17.98 -22.62
C GLY A 159 -17.62 -17.05 -21.92
N GLU A 160 -17.85 -15.75 -22.02
CA GLU A 160 -17.04 -14.73 -21.35
C GLU A 160 -17.58 -14.32 -19.98
N HIS A 161 -18.82 -14.68 -19.66
CA HIS A 161 -19.48 -14.25 -18.43
C HIS A 161 -19.20 -15.21 -17.28
N GLY A 162 -18.54 -14.71 -16.24
CA GLY A 162 -18.21 -15.47 -15.04
C GLY A 162 -18.95 -15.01 -13.80
N PHE A 163 -19.32 -15.95 -12.92
CA PHE A 163 -20.01 -15.68 -11.67
C PHE A 163 -19.32 -16.43 -10.54
N ILE A 164 -19.07 -15.74 -9.44
CA ILE A 164 -18.48 -16.28 -8.21
C ILE A 164 -19.43 -15.93 -7.06
N PHE A 165 -20.06 -16.94 -6.48
CA PHE A 165 -20.96 -16.78 -5.35
C PHE A 165 -20.27 -17.24 -4.08
N ILE A 166 -20.12 -16.31 -3.13
CA ILE A 166 -19.34 -16.49 -1.91
C ILE A 166 -20.26 -16.41 -0.71
N GLN A 167 -20.36 -17.52 0.02
CA GLN A 167 -21.09 -17.60 1.28
C GLN A 167 -20.16 -17.25 2.44
N GLN A 168 -20.72 -17.12 3.64
CA GLN A 168 -19.92 -16.92 4.85
C GLN A 168 -18.82 -17.97 4.93
N GLN A 169 -17.59 -17.52 5.08
CA GLN A 169 -16.42 -18.37 5.19
C GLN A 169 -16.27 -18.96 6.62
N LYS A 170 -15.49 -20.02 6.75
CA LYS A 170 -15.24 -20.72 8.03
C LYS A 170 -14.66 -19.81 9.12
N ASN A 171 -13.89 -18.79 8.72
CA ASN A 171 -13.35 -17.76 9.62
C ASN A 171 -14.38 -16.70 10.04
N GLY A 172 -15.64 -16.82 9.61
CA GLY A 172 -16.73 -15.91 9.95
C GLY A 172 -16.84 -14.67 9.07
N MET A 173 -15.97 -14.48 8.06
CA MET A 173 -16.09 -13.38 7.10
C MET A 173 -17.33 -13.54 6.22
N LYS A 174 -18.06 -12.44 6.02
CA LYS A 174 -19.28 -12.38 5.22
C LYS A 174 -19.56 -10.97 4.70
N GLY A 175 -20.46 -10.91 3.73
CA GLY A 175 -20.99 -9.66 3.20
C GLY A 175 -19.94 -8.82 2.45
N GLU A 176 -20.00 -7.52 2.62
CA GLU A 176 -19.09 -6.58 1.94
C GLU A 176 -17.62 -6.83 2.28
N LYS A 177 -17.33 -7.40 3.46
CA LYS A 177 -15.96 -7.77 3.82
C LYS A 177 -15.36 -8.83 2.90
N LEU A 178 -16.18 -9.75 2.36
CA LEU A 178 -15.72 -10.72 1.35
C LEU A 178 -15.37 -10.05 0.03
N LEU A 179 -16.12 -9.01 -0.33
CA LEU A 179 -15.88 -8.25 -1.56
C LEU A 179 -14.71 -7.29 -1.46
N ASP A 180 -14.32 -6.90 -0.23
CA ASP A 180 -13.19 -6.01 0.01
C ASP A 180 -11.86 -6.75 0.27
N LEU A 181 -11.85 -8.07 0.21
CA LEU A 181 -10.63 -8.88 0.28
C LEU A 181 -9.65 -8.48 -0.83
N ARG A 182 -8.37 -8.33 -0.47
CA ARG A 182 -7.33 -7.89 -1.42
C ARG A 182 -6.87 -9.06 -2.29
N LEU A 183 -6.99 -8.86 -3.58
CA LEU A 183 -6.77 -9.88 -4.61
C LEU A 183 -5.42 -9.73 -5.33
N GLY A 184 -4.70 -8.64 -5.09
CA GLY A 184 -3.48 -8.30 -5.79
C GLY A 184 -3.64 -7.09 -6.72
N ILE A 185 -2.62 -6.80 -7.51
CA ILE A 185 -2.63 -5.66 -8.43
C ILE A 185 -3.35 -6.07 -9.72
N TRP A 186 -4.31 -5.25 -10.13
CA TRP A 186 -5.11 -5.50 -11.33
C TRP A 186 -4.22 -5.50 -12.60
N PRO A 187 -4.31 -6.53 -13.48
CA PRO A 187 -3.41 -6.70 -14.62
C PRO A 187 -3.37 -5.52 -15.58
N ASP A 188 -4.51 -4.94 -15.92
CA ASP A 188 -4.54 -3.80 -16.85
C ASP A 188 -3.80 -2.57 -16.28
N THR A 189 -3.82 -2.43 -14.94
CA THR A 189 -3.06 -1.37 -14.26
C THR A 189 -1.55 -1.65 -14.32
N VAL A 190 -1.16 -2.91 -14.19
CA VAL A 190 0.24 -3.33 -14.37
C VAL A 190 0.70 -3.00 -15.80
N GLU A 191 -0.05 -3.46 -16.82
CA GLU A 191 0.27 -3.21 -18.23
C GLU A 191 0.36 -1.70 -18.53
N LEU A 192 -0.56 -0.91 -17.97
CA LEU A 192 -0.55 0.55 -18.11
C LEU A 192 0.80 1.14 -17.69
N PHE A 193 1.33 0.78 -16.53
CA PHE A 193 2.58 1.35 -16.03
C PHE A 193 3.83 0.73 -16.65
N GLU A 194 3.80 -0.55 -16.98
CA GLU A 194 4.91 -1.22 -17.66
C GLU A 194 5.17 -0.64 -19.05
N ARG A 195 4.12 -0.36 -19.85
CA ARG A 195 4.29 0.26 -21.18
C ARG A 195 4.88 1.66 -21.13
N HIS A 196 4.71 2.39 -20.01
CA HIS A 196 5.35 3.69 -19.77
C HIS A 196 6.71 3.56 -19.06
N GLY A 197 7.18 2.34 -18.81
CA GLY A 197 8.50 2.05 -18.25
C GLY A 197 8.65 2.46 -16.78
N TYR A 198 7.59 2.37 -15.97
CA TYR A 198 7.66 2.58 -14.54
C TYR A 198 8.10 1.31 -13.81
N GLN A 199 8.82 1.50 -12.72
CA GLN A 199 9.03 0.47 -11.72
C GLN A 199 7.83 0.44 -10.78
N ILE A 200 7.16 -0.71 -10.71
CA ILE A 200 6.00 -0.90 -9.85
C ILE A 200 6.44 -1.27 -8.44
N ILE A 201 5.83 -0.64 -7.46
CA ILE A 201 5.98 -0.94 -6.04
C ILE A 201 4.63 -1.41 -5.52
N PRO A 202 4.45 -2.71 -5.28
CA PRO A 202 3.23 -3.23 -4.69
C PRO A 202 3.01 -2.64 -3.30
N ARG A 203 1.78 -2.24 -3.05
CA ARG A 203 1.38 -1.66 -1.79
C ARG A 203 0.29 -2.51 -1.17
N SER A 204 0.69 -3.39 -0.25
CA SER A 204 -0.22 -4.27 0.45
C SER A 204 -1.22 -3.48 1.29
N VAL A 205 -2.46 -3.91 1.28
CA VAL A 205 -3.51 -3.43 2.16
C VAL A 205 -3.91 -4.57 3.07
N THR A 206 -3.32 -4.61 4.26
CA THR A 206 -3.56 -5.67 5.23
C THR A 206 -4.49 -5.17 6.32
N GLU A 207 -5.60 -5.83 6.50
CA GLU A 207 -6.56 -5.58 7.56
C GLU A 207 -6.61 -6.76 8.53
N LYS A 208 -7.06 -6.48 9.73
CA LYS A 208 -7.21 -7.50 10.77
C LYS A 208 -8.06 -8.68 10.25
N ASN A 209 -7.55 -9.90 10.43
CA ASN A 209 -8.12 -11.17 9.95
C ASN A 209 -7.99 -11.47 8.44
N MET A 210 -7.23 -10.68 7.69
CA MET A 210 -6.85 -11.00 6.30
C MET A 210 -5.46 -11.63 6.20
N ASN A 211 -4.78 -11.80 7.33
CA ASN A 211 -3.45 -12.39 7.41
C ASN A 211 -3.50 -13.91 7.35
N GLY A 212 -2.50 -14.49 6.75
CA GLY A 212 -2.26 -15.92 6.68
C GLY A 212 -1.10 -16.22 5.74
N THR A 213 -0.55 -17.41 5.87
CA THR A 213 0.62 -17.83 5.10
C THR A 213 0.39 -17.78 3.59
N LYS A 214 -0.81 -18.11 3.09
CA LYS A 214 -1.14 -17.97 1.67
C LYS A 214 -1.09 -16.52 1.21
N PHE A 215 -1.69 -15.61 1.98
CA PHE A 215 -1.67 -14.19 1.66
C PHE A 215 -0.25 -13.65 1.60
N ALA A 216 0.56 -13.96 2.62
CA ALA A 216 1.97 -13.55 2.67
C ALA A 216 2.77 -14.09 1.48
N LYS A 217 2.61 -15.38 1.13
CA LYS A 217 3.27 -15.99 -0.04
C LYS A 217 2.88 -15.30 -1.34
N ALA A 218 1.59 -15.07 -1.58
CA ALA A 218 1.11 -14.41 -2.79
C ALA A 218 1.64 -12.98 -2.91
N TYR A 219 1.66 -12.23 -1.80
CA TYR A 219 2.20 -10.88 -1.77
C TYR A 219 3.73 -10.86 -2.00
N ILE A 220 4.47 -11.79 -1.41
CA ILE A 220 5.91 -11.93 -1.65
C ILE A 220 6.20 -12.25 -3.12
N GLU A 221 5.40 -13.09 -3.77
CA GLU A 221 5.54 -13.36 -5.20
C GLU A 221 5.31 -12.10 -6.06
N GLU A 222 4.36 -11.23 -5.69
CA GLU A 222 4.22 -9.92 -6.35
C GLU A 222 5.47 -9.04 -6.14
N LEU A 223 5.99 -8.96 -4.91
CA LEU A 223 7.21 -8.20 -4.64
C LEU A 223 8.40 -8.70 -5.49
N LYS A 224 8.52 -10.01 -5.64
CA LYS A 224 9.55 -10.66 -6.49
C LYS A 224 9.33 -10.36 -7.97
N HIS A 225 8.09 -10.48 -8.44
CA HIS A 225 7.72 -10.25 -9.84
C HIS A 225 8.11 -8.83 -10.29
N PHE A 226 7.83 -7.83 -9.48
CA PHE A 226 8.17 -6.43 -9.78
C PHE A 226 9.59 -6.04 -9.37
N ASN A 227 10.37 -6.95 -8.78
CA ASN A 227 11.70 -6.63 -8.22
C ASN A 227 11.64 -5.36 -7.36
N ALA A 228 10.65 -5.33 -6.46
CA ALA A 228 10.31 -4.13 -5.69
C ALA A 228 11.44 -3.76 -4.72
N PRO A 229 11.99 -2.53 -4.79
CA PRO A 229 13.08 -2.10 -3.90
C PRO A 229 12.62 -1.79 -2.49
N TYR A 230 11.30 -1.68 -2.32
CA TYR A 230 10.66 -1.32 -1.06
C TYR A 230 9.50 -2.24 -0.75
N PHE A 231 9.42 -2.66 0.50
CA PHE A 231 8.19 -3.20 1.08
C PHE A 231 7.37 -2.04 1.62
N MET A 232 6.17 -1.82 1.09
CA MET A 232 5.31 -0.69 1.43
C MET A 232 3.94 -1.19 1.89
N ASN A 233 3.66 -1.05 3.18
CA ASN A 233 2.38 -1.42 3.77
C ASN A 233 1.37 -0.26 3.74
N ASN A 234 0.08 -0.57 3.63
CA ASN A 234 -1.03 0.40 3.63
C ASN A 234 -2.25 -0.13 4.42
N GLY A 235 -2.04 -0.98 5.38
CA GLY A 235 -3.13 -1.54 6.20
C GLY A 235 -3.00 -1.15 7.66
N ASP A 236 -3.84 -1.75 8.48
CA ASP A 236 -3.87 -1.54 9.92
C ASP A 236 -2.76 -2.31 10.65
N GLU A 237 -2.24 -3.37 10.03
CA GLU A 237 -1.20 -4.22 10.56
C GLU A 237 -0.24 -4.68 9.46
N LEU A 238 0.88 -5.27 9.85
CA LEU A 238 1.87 -5.81 8.93
C LEU A 238 1.36 -7.11 8.29
N VAL A 239 1.72 -7.35 7.04
CA VAL A 239 1.56 -8.68 6.41
C VAL A 239 2.28 -9.72 7.29
N GLY A 240 1.52 -10.72 7.76
CA GLY A 240 2.04 -11.77 8.64
C GLY A 240 2.02 -11.43 10.14
N TYR A 241 1.40 -10.34 10.57
CA TYR A 241 1.22 -10.06 11.98
C TYR A 241 0.38 -11.17 12.66
N GLU A 242 0.79 -11.60 13.86
CA GLU A 242 0.21 -12.75 14.59
C GLU A 242 0.36 -14.12 13.88
N ASP A 243 1.19 -14.22 12.83
CA ASP A 243 1.52 -15.45 12.12
C ASP A 243 3.04 -15.55 11.90
N ASP A 244 3.71 -16.27 12.79
CA ASP A 244 5.17 -16.40 12.81
C ASP A 244 5.73 -16.93 11.49
N GLU A 245 5.03 -17.87 10.82
CA GLU A 245 5.45 -18.41 9.52
C GLU A 245 5.44 -17.33 8.43
N SER A 246 4.41 -16.53 8.37
CA SER A 246 4.28 -15.43 7.41
C SER A 246 5.32 -14.34 7.63
N LEU A 247 5.58 -13.99 8.89
CA LEU A 247 6.60 -12.99 9.25
C LEU A 247 8.00 -13.49 8.91
N GLU A 248 8.30 -14.79 9.15
CA GLU A 248 9.56 -15.41 8.77
C GLU A 248 9.76 -15.39 7.24
N LEU A 249 8.74 -15.74 6.46
CA LEU A 249 8.77 -15.69 5.00
C LEU A 249 9.06 -14.27 4.48
N LEU A 250 8.38 -13.26 5.02
CA LEU A 250 8.61 -11.86 4.65
C LEU A 250 10.02 -11.41 5.04
N THR A 251 10.47 -11.76 6.24
CA THR A 251 11.84 -11.50 6.72
C THR A 251 12.89 -12.11 5.80
N GLN A 252 12.71 -13.38 5.42
CA GLN A 252 13.61 -14.08 4.51
C GLN A 252 13.67 -13.37 3.15
N TYR A 253 12.52 -13.06 2.56
CA TYR A 253 12.46 -12.33 1.29
C TYR A 253 13.21 -10.99 1.35
N LEU A 254 12.96 -10.18 2.38
CA LEU A 254 13.62 -8.89 2.54
C LEU A 254 15.14 -9.01 2.71
N ASN A 255 15.60 -10.05 3.41
CA ASN A 255 17.04 -10.31 3.57
C ASN A 255 17.70 -10.78 2.26
N GLU A 256 17.02 -11.59 1.47
CA GLU A 256 17.52 -12.11 0.19
C GLU A 256 17.51 -11.04 -0.92
N SER A 257 16.41 -10.27 -1.04
CA SER A 257 16.25 -9.24 -2.07
C SER A 257 17.03 -7.96 -1.78
N GLY A 258 17.32 -7.68 -0.50
CA GLY A 258 17.88 -6.41 -0.07
C GLY A 258 16.87 -5.25 -0.07
N ALA A 259 15.59 -5.51 -0.31
CA ALA A 259 14.54 -4.50 -0.24
C ALA A 259 14.43 -3.89 1.16
N SER A 260 14.03 -2.63 1.21
CA SER A 260 13.93 -1.87 2.46
C SER A 260 12.46 -1.72 2.90
N VAL A 261 12.25 -1.69 4.22
CA VAL A 261 10.92 -1.42 4.79
C VAL A 261 10.64 0.08 4.73
N ALA A 262 9.57 0.46 4.05
CA ALA A 262 9.15 1.85 3.91
C ALA A 262 8.44 2.33 5.18
N MET A 263 9.06 3.26 5.90
CA MET A 263 8.57 3.82 7.16
C MET A 263 7.93 5.19 6.92
N MET A 264 6.60 5.22 6.80
CA MET A 264 5.84 6.46 6.60
C MET A 264 5.95 7.39 7.81
N GLU A 265 6.21 8.68 7.59
CA GLU A 265 6.18 9.67 8.65
C GLU A 265 4.75 9.90 9.16
N GLN A 266 4.63 10.11 10.48
CA GLN A 266 3.37 10.55 11.09
C GLN A 266 3.15 12.06 10.89
N ASN A 267 1.97 12.53 11.28
CA ASN A 267 1.55 13.92 11.17
C ASN A 267 2.47 14.91 11.88
N ASP A 268 3.05 14.52 13.01
CA ASP A 268 3.98 15.36 13.80
C ASP A 268 5.39 15.38 13.21
N GLN A 269 5.65 14.57 12.17
CA GLN A 269 6.94 14.46 11.46
C GLN A 269 8.12 14.03 12.34
N SER A 270 7.87 13.73 13.60
CA SER A 270 8.89 13.27 14.55
C SER A 270 8.95 11.76 14.68
N GLN A 271 7.87 11.09 14.29
CA GLN A 271 7.70 9.65 14.40
C GLN A 271 7.31 9.05 13.05
N ASN A 272 7.50 7.75 12.90
CA ASN A 272 6.96 6.98 11.80
C ASN A 272 5.66 6.30 12.22
N LEU A 273 4.79 6.01 11.25
CA LEU A 273 3.67 5.11 11.49
C LEU A 273 4.24 3.75 11.90
N VAL A 274 3.75 3.23 13.01
CA VAL A 274 4.14 1.93 13.53
C VAL A 274 2.95 1.00 13.37
N TRP A 275 3.11 0.01 12.51
CA TRP A 275 2.15 -1.08 12.39
C TRP A 275 2.51 -2.19 13.38
N PRO A 276 1.53 -2.90 13.94
CA PRO A 276 1.81 -4.13 14.67
C PRO A 276 2.70 -5.08 13.86
N GLY A 277 3.76 -5.59 14.46
CA GLY A 277 4.76 -6.47 13.81
C GLY A 277 5.94 -5.79 13.14
N VAL A 278 5.89 -4.47 12.86
CA VAL A 278 6.98 -3.80 12.12
C VAL A 278 8.29 -3.72 12.89
N GLU A 279 8.25 -3.60 14.22
CA GLU A 279 9.45 -3.55 15.05
C GLU A 279 10.23 -4.88 14.95
N GLU A 280 9.52 -5.99 15.05
CA GLU A 280 10.10 -7.31 14.90
C GLU A 280 10.67 -7.55 13.50
N LEU A 281 9.95 -7.13 12.45
CA LEU A 281 10.44 -7.19 11.08
C LEU A 281 11.73 -6.37 10.89
N LEU A 282 11.81 -5.18 11.47
CA LEU A 282 13.01 -4.34 11.42
C LEU A 282 14.19 -4.97 12.15
N ASP A 283 13.96 -5.53 13.35
CA ASP A 283 14.99 -6.24 14.11
C ASP A 283 15.55 -7.42 13.30
N ASN A 284 14.68 -8.22 12.72
CA ASN A 284 15.02 -9.41 11.94
C ASN A 284 15.69 -9.08 10.59
N THR A 285 15.52 -7.86 10.07
CA THR A 285 16.15 -7.38 8.83
C THR A 285 17.36 -6.46 9.07
N GLY A 286 17.85 -6.37 10.32
CA GLY A 286 18.99 -5.51 10.68
C GLY A 286 18.69 -4.01 10.51
N TYR A 287 17.49 -3.60 10.87
CA TYR A 287 16.99 -2.20 10.80
C TYR A 287 17.05 -1.60 9.40
N ARG A 288 16.76 -2.40 8.39
CA ARG A 288 16.71 -1.97 6.98
C ARG A 288 15.42 -1.19 6.68
N GLY A 289 15.24 -0.09 7.39
CA GLY A 289 14.12 0.84 7.19
C GLY A 289 14.53 2.09 6.43
N VAL A 290 13.65 2.61 5.59
CA VAL A 290 13.81 3.89 4.90
C VAL A 290 12.65 4.82 5.23
N ARG A 291 12.94 6.07 5.54
CA ARG A 291 11.91 7.06 5.84
C ARG A 291 11.21 7.51 4.57
N VAL A 292 9.89 7.54 4.65
CA VAL A 292 9.02 7.99 3.57
C VAL A 292 8.32 9.27 4.01
N PHE A 293 8.51 10.34 3.26
CA PHE A 293 7.69 11.53 3.41
C PHE A 293 6.35 11.31 2.71
N ASN A 294 5.27 11.47 3.45
CA ASN A 294 3.90 11.42 2.95
C ASN A 294 3.21 12.74 3.30
N GLU A 295 2.75 13.47 2.29
CA GLU A 295 2.00 14.68 2.53
C GLU A 295 0.54 14.35 2.85
N TRP A 296 0.12 14.74 4.05
CA TRP A 296 -1.24 14.54 4.50
C TRP A 296 -2.15 15.65 3.95
N ALA A 297 -3.35 15.29 3.52
CA ALA A 297 -4.30 16.22 2.91
C ALA A 297 -4.55 17.49 3.76
N TYR A 298 -4.60 17.36 5.09
CA TYR A 298 -4.79 18.52 5.97
C TYR A 298 -3.60 19.49 5.97
N ILE A 299 -2.39 19.04 5.61
CA ILE A 299 -1.22 19.92 5.48
C ILE A 299 -1.38 20.81 4.24
N GLN A 300 -1.92 20.27 3.14
CA GLN A 300 -2.23 21.03 1.94
C GLN A 300 -3.19 22.18 2.26
N ASN A 301 -4.29 21.89 2.95
CA ASN A 301 -5.24 22.89 3.40
C ASN A 301 -4.60 23.94 4.32
N ARG A 302 -3.67 23.52 5.18
CA ARG A 302 -2.96 24.39 6.09
C ARG A 302 -2.10 25.41 5.36
N TYR A 303 -1.46 25.06 4.27
CA TYR A 303 -0.66 26.03 3.48
C TYR A 303 -1.53 27.17 2.97
N GLN A 304 -2.70 26.87 2.41
CA GLN A 304 -3.64 27.89 1.98
C GLN A 304 -4.15 28.75 3.15
N TYR A 305 -4.53 28.11 4.24
CA TYR A 305 -5.05 28.80 5.42
C TYR A 305 -4.00 29.72 6.07
N CYS A 306 -2.73 29.35 6.02
CA CYS A 306 -1.63 30.18 6.54
C CYS A 306 -1.15 31.26 5.55
N GLY A 307 -1.76 31.37 4.37
CA GLY A 307 -1.37 32.34 3.35
C GLY A 307 -0.05 32.04 2.65
N TYR A 308 0.41 30.81 2.68
CA TYR A 308 1.54 30.36 1.89
C TYR A 308 1.10 30.17 0.44
N GLU A 309 1.83 30.78 -0.48
CA GLU A 309 1.52 30.69 -1.89
C GLU A 309 1.98 29.34 -2.46
N GLY A 310 1.01 28.46 -2.70
CA GLY A 310 1.03 27.35 -3.63
C GLY A 310 2.22 26.40 -3.64
N PRO A 311 2.79 26.11 -4.81
CA PRO A 311 3.76 25.02 -4.97
C PRO A 311 5.12 25.27 -4.32
N GLU A 312 5.47 26.53 -3.99
CA GLU A 312 6.77 26.84 -3.40
C GLU A 312 6.93 26.24 -2.00
N GLU A 313 5.92 26.34 -1.14
CA GLU A 313 6.00 25.81 0.22
C GLU A 313 5.99 24.27 0.21
N ILE A 314 5.27 23.66 -0.72
CA ILE A 314 5.30 22.20 -0.91
C ILE A 314 6.69 21.75 -1.35
N THR A 315 7.29 22.45 -2.31
CA THR A 315 8.66 22.18 -2.76
C THR A 315 9.67 22.33 -1.62
N ASN A 316 9.53 23.38 -0.80
CA ASN A 316 10.35 23.60 0.39
C ASN A 316 10.16 22.48 1.42
N THR A 317 8.94 21.96 1.57
CA THR A 317 8.65 20.86 2.49
C THR A 317 9.29 19.57 2.02
N PHE A 318 9.25 19.25 0.73
CA PHE A 318 9.94 18.09 0.13
C PHE A 318 11.46 18.23 0.29
N PHE A 319 12.00 19.42 0.00
CA PHE A 319 13.44 19.68 0.20
C PHE A 319 13.85 19.44 1.65
N ARG A 320 13.10 19.97 2.63
CA ARG A 320 13.38 19.76 4.05
C ARG A 320 13.23 18.30 4.47
N ALA A 321 12.25 17.57 3.91
CA ALA A 321 12.11 16.15 4.16
C ALA A 321 13.37 15.37 3.76
N ILE A 322 13.93 15.68 2.59
CA ILE A 322 15.14 15.05 2.08
C ILE A 322 16.39 15.52 2.85
N ALA A 323 16.59 16.86 2.93
CA ALA A 323 17.84 17.44 3.40
C ALA A 323 17.99 17.38 4.93
N GLU A 324 16.91 17.62 5.68
CA GLU A 324 16.94 17.74 7.14
C GLU A 324 16.52 16.47 7.85
N ARG A 325 15.51 15.75 7.31
CA ARG A 325 14.94 14.54 7.94
C ARG A 325 15.45 13.24 7.35
N ASN A 326 16.27 13.32 6.29
CA ASN A 326 16.84 12.14 5.61
C ASN A 326 15.77 11.18 5.07
N CYS A 327 14.63 11.72 4.58
CA CYS A 327 13.65 10.91 3.87
C CYS A 327 14.26 10.42 2.55
N LYS A 328 14.10 9.14 2.27
CA LYS A 328 14.62 8.50 1.04
C LYS A 328 13.55 8.31 -0.01
N ILE A 329 12.30 8.40 0.39
CA ILE A 329 11.16 8.29 -0.49
C ILE A 329 10.28 9.51 -0.27
N ILE A 330 9.93 10.18 -1.35
CA ILE A 330 8.82 11.13 -1.41
C ILE A 330 7.64 10.39 -2.02
N PHE A 331 6.65 10.08 -1.19
CA PHE A 331 5.40 9.49 -1.63
C PHE A 331 4.51 10.60 -2.19
N LEU A 332 4.56 10.74 -3.52
CA LEU A 332 3.95 11.86 -4.23
C LEU A 332 2.46 11.64 -4.40
N LYS A 333 1.68 12.39 -3.66
CA LYS A 333 0.22 12.48 -3.83
C LYS A 333 -0.14 13.73 -4.61
N MET A 334 -1.22 13.62 -5.37
CA MET A 334 -1.77 14.80 -6.05
C MET A 334 -2.37 15.76 -5.02
N ILE A 335 -2.09 17.03 -5.23
CA ILE A 335 -2.67 18.11 -4.45
C ILE A 335 -3.96 18.49 -5.15
N LEU A 336 -5.06 18.18 -4.51
CA LEU A 336 -6.38 18.60 -4.98
C LEU A 336 -6.64 20.01 -4.46
N GLU A 337 -7.14 20.91 -5.29
CA GLU A 337 -7.70 22.16 -4.79
C GLU A 337 -8.85 21.81 -3.85
N PRO A 338 -8.92 22.43 -2.66
CA PRO A 338 -10.08 22.22 -1.81
C PRO A 338 -11.32 22.70 -2.54
N ASP A 339 -12.41 21.93 -2.42
CA ASP A 339 -13.71 22.37 -2.89
C ASP A 339 -13.97 23.77 -2.32
N THR A 340 -13.95 24.77 -3.17
CA THR A 340 -14.39 26.11 -2.83
C THR A 340 -15.91 26.12 -2.95
N ASP A 341 -16.60 25.72 -1.88
CA ASP A 341 -18.02 25.98 -1.71
C ASP A 341 -18.29 27.51 -1.55
#